data_787394553a25a94d02a10050e433ac9f
#
_entry.id   787394553a25a94d02a10050e433ac9f
#
_cell.length_a   1.000
_cell.length_b   1.000
_cell.length_c   1.000
_cell.angle_alpha   90.00
_cell.angle_beta   90.00
_cell.angle_gamma   90.00
#
_symmetry.space_group_name_H-M   'P 1'
#
loop_
_entity.id
_entity.type
_entity.pdbx_description
1 polymer ?
#
loop_
_entity_poly.entity_id
_entity_poly.type
_entity_poly.pdbx_seq_one_letter_code
_entity_poly.pdbx_strand_id
1 'polypeptide(L)'
;MSKLLPRLFVAVLAIAAVAAVVTHSSVAASENAKALPKPAVDQPLASTHGQETTVIAGGCFWGIQAVFQHVNGVISATSGYSGGSSSTAEYEIVSTGTTNHAESVKIVFDPSKITYGQLLQVFFSVAHDPTELNHQGPDEGTQYRSVIFYTSDEQKKIADDYIAQLDQAKVFPHKIVTQVVPFKAFYPAEGYHQNYAARHPDNPYIAHYDLPKVANLQQMFPQLYKNQ
;
A
#
# COMPACT_ATOMS: atom_id res chain seq x y z
N MET A 1 47.70 76.20 8.07
CA MET A 1 47.84 74.94 8.85
C MET A 1 46.46 74.31 9.01
N SER A 2 46.11 73.43 8.10
CA SER A 2 44.83 72.76 8.04
C SER A 2 44.98 71.30 8.44
N LYS A 3 44.30 70.88 9.52
CA LYS A 3 44.39 69.49 10.03
C LYS A 3 43.31 68.71 9.36
N LEU A 4 43.68 67.70 8.53
CA LEU A 4 42.80 66.68 8.00
C LEU A 4 42.51 65.62 9.09
N LEU A 5 41.24 65.40 9.39
CA LEU A 5 40.75 64.22 10.15
C LEU A 5 40.50 63.05 9.17
N PRO A 6 40.89 61.82 9.50
CA PRO A 6 40.50 60.64 8.71
C PRO A 6 39.06 60.18 9.05
N ARG A 7 38.28 60.01 8.01
CA ARG A 7 36.95 59.40 8.10
C ARG A 7 37.09 57.86 8.20
N LEU A 8 36.66 57.34 9.32
CA LEU A 8 36.52 55.88 9.53
C LEU A 8 35.30 55.37 8.78
N PHE A 9 35.52 54.53 7.76
CA PHE A 9 34.41 53.76 7.11
C PHE A 9 34.16 52.50 7.92
N VAL A 10 33.00 52.45 8.58
CA VAL A 10 32.48 51.22 9.21
C VAL A 10 31.70 50.44 8.13
N ALA A 11 32.30 49.36 7.64
CA ALA A 11 31.61 48.43 6.76
C ALA A 11 30.69 47.53 7.61
N VAL A 12 29.36 47.70 7.48
CA VAL A 12 28.38 46.79 8.08
C VAL A 12 28.21 45.63 7.14
N LEU A 13 28.74 44.45 7.50
CA LEU A 13 28.43 43.18 6.83
C LEU A 13 27.03 42.74 7.24
N ALA A 14 26.08 42.86 6.33
CA ALA A 14 24.77 42.23 6.46
C ALA A 14 24.87 40.75 6.10
N ILE A 15 24.85 39.85 7.09
CA ILE A 15 24.73 38.42 6.91
C ILE A 15 23.24 38.10 6.63
N ALA A 16 22.90 37.89 5.37
CA ALA A 16 21.59 37.37 4.99
C ALA A 16 21.56 35.85 5.30
N ALA A 17 20.87 35.48 6.38
CA ALA A 17 20.55 34.09 6.66
C ALA A 17 19.46 33.64 5.69
N VAL A 18 19.80 32.84 4.69
CA VAL A 18 18.85 32.14 3.82
C VAL A 18 18.32 30.97 4.62
N ALA A 19 17.14 31.12 5.22
CA ALA A 19 16.38 30.01 5.77
C ALA A 19 15.85 29.20 4.60
N ALA A 20 16.43 28.02 4.34
CA ALA A 20 15.86 27.04 3.42
C ALA A 20 14.57 26.52 4.04
N VAL A 21 13.41 27.00 3.56
CA VAL A 21 12.11 26.42 3.86
C VAL A 21 12.01 25.11 3.09
N VAL A 22 12.27 24.00 3.77
CA VAL A 22 11.95 22.66 3.25
C VAL A 22 10.44 22.51 3.24
N THR A 23 9.82 22.82 2.11
CA THR A 23 8.41 22.53 1.90
C THR A 23 8.26 21.02 1.71
N HIS A 24 7.84 20.32 2.75
CA HIS A 24 7.34 18.97 2.61
C HIS A 24 6.03 19.07 1.83
N SER A 25 6.06 18.69 0.56
CA SER A 25 4.84 18.51 -0.23
C SER A 25 4.09 17.33 0.38
N SER A 26 3.08 17.61 1.19
CA SER A 26 2.15 16.58 1.66
C SER A 26 1.34 16.11 0.46
N VAL A 27 1.45 14.83 0.10
CA VAL A 27 0.56 14.21 -0.88
C VAL A 27 -0.84 14.26 -0.30
N ALA A 28 -1.77 14.90 -1.00
CA ALA A 28 -3.15 15.02 -0.54
C ALA A 28 -3.85 13.66 -0.65
N ALA A 29 -4.49 13.23 0.44
CA ALA A 29 -5.42 12.12 0.41
C ALA A 29 -6.61 12.43 -0.51
N SER A 30 -7.23 11.42 -1.12
CA SER A 30 -8.42 11.62 -1.95
C SER A 30 -9.57 12.19 -1.12
N GLU A 31 -10.19 13.29 -1.57
CA GLU A 31 -11.30 13.95 -0.85
C GLU A 31 -12.52 13.04 -0.64
N ASN A 32 -12.67 11.98 -1.44
CA ASN A 32 -13.78 11.02 -1.37
C ASN A 32 -13.42 9.71 -0.65
N ALA A 33 -12.22 9.59 -0.13
CA ALA A 33 -11.76 8.40 0.54
C ALA A 33 -12.49 8.22 1.88
N LYS A 34 -13.25 7.13 2.05
CA LYS A 34 -14.01 6.80 3.25
C LYS A 34 -13.62 5.40 3.72
N ALA A 35 -13.29 5.30 5.01
CA ALA A 35 -13.06 4.00 5.63
C ALA A 35 -14.33 3.13 5.51
N LEU A 36 -14.16 1.91 4.98
CA LEU A 36 -15.23 0.93 4.88
C LEU A 36 -15.62 0.42 6.28
N PRO A 37 -16.85 -0.13 6.45
CA PRO A 37 -17.25 -0.73 7.71
C PRO A 37 -16.29 -1.86 8.10
N LYS A 38 -16.12 -2.08 9.41
CA LYS A 38 -15.35 -3.22 9.90
C LYS A 38 -16.01 -4.53 9.48
N PRO A 39 -15.24 -5.61 9.22
CA PRO A 39 -15.80 -6.94 9.06
C PRO A 39 -16.69 -7.31 10.24
N ALA A 40 -17.89 -7.81 9.97
CA ALA A 40 -18.80 -8.32 10.98
C ALA A 40 -18.32 -9.67 11.55
N VAL A 41 -17.60 -10.44 10.72
CA VAL A 41 -16.95 -11.70 11.11
C VAL A 41 -15.45 -11.49 11.01
N ASP A 42 -14.74 -11.69 12.12
CA ASP A 42 -13.29 -11.57 12.20
C ASP A 42 -12.77 -12.46 13.33
N GLN A 43 -11.50 -12.81 13.28
CA GLN A 43 -10.83 -13.48 14.41
C GLN A 43 -10.50 -12.43 15.50
N PRO A 44 -10.55 -12.80 16.80
CA PRO A 44 -10.09 -11.93 17.84
C PRO A 44 -8.56 -11.76 17.76
N LEU A 45 -8.04 -10.66 18.32
CA LEU A 45 -6.59 -10.54 18.51
C LEU A 45 -6.05 -11.73 19.32
N ALA A 46 -4.94 -12.30 18.87
CA ALA A 46 -4.27 -13.37 19.58
C ALA A 46 -3.76 -12.87 20.94
N SER A 47 -3.78 -13.74 21.95
CA SER A 47 -3.30 -13.41 23.31
C SER A 47 -1.77 -13.32 23.39
N THR A 48 -1.05 -13.90 22.44
CA THR A 48 0.42 -13.94 22.38
C THR A 48 0.92 -13.47 21.01
N HIS A 49 2.13 -12.93 21.00
CA HIS A 49 2.81 -12.59 19.76
C HIS A 49 2.99 -13.83 18.87
N GLY A 50 2.83 -13.63 17.60
CA GLY A 50 2.97 -14.68 16.60
C GLY A 50 3.20 -14.09 15.20
N GLN A 51 3.19 -14.99 14.22
CA GLN A 51 3.27 -14.61 12.83
C GLN A 51 2.24 -15.37 12.03
N GLU A 52 1.40 -14.62 11.33
CA GLU A 52 0.50 -15.15 10.31
C GLU A 52 0.84 -14.53 8.96
N THR A 53 0.39 -15.20 7.90
CA THR A 53 0.68 -14.77 6.53
C THR A 53 -0.60 -14.72 5.72
N THR A 54 -0.72 -13.69 4.89
CA THR A 54 -1.69 -13.62 3.80
C THR A 54 -1.00 -13.12 2.53
N VAL A 55 -1.57 -13.44 1.37
CA VAL A 55 -1.10 -12.94 0.09
C VAL A 55 -2.27 -12.30 -0.63
N ILE A 56 -2.10 -11.07 -1.07
CA ILE A 56 -3.15 -10.28 -1.73
C ILE A 56 -2.61 -9.63 -3.00
N ALA A 57 -3.52 -9.39 -3.94
CA ALA A 57 -3.25 -8.74 -5.22
C ALA A 57 -4.39 -7.77 -5.56
N GLY A 58 -4.09 -6.63 -6.15
CA GLY A 58 -5.08 -5.60 -6.50
C GLY A 58 -4.44 -4.42 -7.22
N GLY A 59 -3.87 -4.66 -8.41
CA GLY A 59 -3.11 -3.69 -9.19
C GLY A 59 -1.61 -3.79 -8.98
N CYS A 60 -0.89 -2.73 -9.33
CA CYS A 60 0.56 -2.67 -9.15
C CYS A 60 0.96 -2.91 -7.69
N PHE A 61 1.85 -3.88 -7.48
CA PHE A 61 2.27 -4.29 -6.15
C PHE A 61 3.09 -3.25 -5.38
N TRP A 62 3.63 -2.20 -6.04
CA TRP A 62 4.39 -1.15 -5.37
C TRP A 62 3.52 -0.36 -4.39
N GLY A 63 2.31 0.02 -4.81
CA GLY A 63 1.37 0.75 -3.96
C GLY A 63 0.82 -0.11 -2.82
N ILE A 64 0.50 -1.39 -3.12
CA ILE A 64 0.02 -2.32 -2.08
C ILE A 64 1.13 -2.57 -1.06
N GLN A 65 2.36 -2.83 -1.50
CA GLN A 65 3.50 -2.98 -0.60
C GLN A 65 3.68 -1.74 0.29
N ALA A 66 3.65 -0.55 -0.30
CA ALA A 66 3.79 0.71 0.44
C ALA A 66 2.70 0.86 1.50
N VAL A 67 1.43 0.61 1.17
CA VAL A 67 0.32 0.66 2.14
C VAL A 67 0.60 -0.26 3.33
N PHE A 68 0.88 -1.55 3.08
CA PHE A 68 1.01 -2.52 4.16
C PHE A 68 2.30 -2.39 4.97
N GLN A 69 3.34 -1.81 4.40
CA GLN A 69 4.54 -1.43 5.16
C GLN A 69 4.26 -0.35 6.22
N HIS A 70 3.24 0.49 6.00
CA HIS A 70 2.81 1.52 6.94
C HIS A 70 1.68 1.05 7.90
N VAL A 71 1.30 -0.22 7.89
CA VAL A 71 0.28 -0.76 8.80
C VAL A 71 0.93 -1.30 10.08
N ASN A 72 0.50 -0.77 11.23
CA ASN A 72 0.93 -1.25 12.54
C ASN A 72 0.46 -2.70 12.76
N GLY A 73 1.36 -3.56 13.24
CA GLY A 73 1.12 -5.01 13.34
C GLY A 73 1.64 -5.80 12.13
N VAL A 74 1.86 -5.17 10.98
CA VAL A 74 2.56 -5.80 9.84
C VAL A 74 4.06 -5.86 10.12
N ILE A 75 4.61 -7.07 10.05
CA ILE A 75 6.03 -7.37 10.26
C ILE A 75 6.80 -7.17 8.95
N SER A 76 6.26 -7.68 7.84
CA SER A 76 6.83 -7.48 6.51
C SER A 76 5.76 -7.50 5.42
N ALA A 77 5.99 -6.73 4.36
CA ALA A 77 5.25 -6.77 3.10
C ALA A 77 6.25 -6.90 1.96
N THR A 78 6.12 -7.95 1.16
CA THR A 78 7.06 -8.29 0.08
C THR A 78 6.31 -8.37 -1.23
N SER A 79 6.73 -7.62 -2.25
CA SER A 79 6.21 -7.70 -3.61
C SER A 79 6.63 -8.99 -4.30
N GLY A 80 5.74 -9.57 -5.09
CA GLY A 80 6.00 -10.82 -5.80
C GLY A 80 4.83 -11.27 -6.67
N TYR A 81 4.81 -12.55 -6.99
CA TYR A 81 3.86 -13.15 -7.91
C TYR A 81 3.20 -14.38 -7.29
N SER A 82 1.88 -14.53 -7.51
CA SER A 82 1.10 -15.69 -7.08
C SER A 82 0.05 -16.06 -8.13
N GLY A 83 -0.31 -17.35 -8.18
CA GLY A 83 -1.35 -17.87 -9.07
C GLY A 83 -0.82 -18.59 -10.30
N GLY A 84 0.41 -18.33 -10.73
CA GLY A 84 1.08 -19.01 -11.84
C GLY A 84 2.11 -20.03 -11.39
N SER A 85 2.93 -20.53 -12.33
CA SER A 85 4.00 -21.49 -12.10
C SER A 85 5.33 -20.82 -11.80
N SER A 86 6.25 -21.54 -11.10
CA SER A 86 7.60 -21.03 -10.81
C SER A 86 8.40 -20.68 -12.07
N SER A 87 8.19 -21.38 -13.16
CA SER A 87 8.92 -21.16 -14.41
C SER A 87 8.53 -19.87 -15.16
N THR A 88 7.47 -19.18 -14.71
CA THR A 88 6.99 -17.94 -15.31
C THR A 88 6.94 -16.77 -14.31
N ALA A 89 7.55 -16.96 -13.13
CA ALA A 89 7.55 -15.97 -12.04
C ALA A 89 8.72 -14.97 -12.18
N GLU A 90 8.79 -14.31 -13.32
CA GLU A 90 9.76 -13.26 -13.65
C GLU A 90 9.00 -12.06 -14.24
N TYR A 91 9.40 -10.84 -13.90
CA TYR A 91 8.67 -9.62 -14.27
C TYR A 91 8.35 -9.53 -15.77
N GLU A 92 9.36 -9.75 -16.63
CA GLU A 92 9.21 -9.65 -18.08
C GLU A 92 8.19 -10.66 -18.63
N ILE A 93 8.03 -11.81 -17.96
CA ILE A 93 7.08 -12.84 -18.37
C ILE A 93 5.70 -12.54 -17.79
N VAL A 94 5.62 -12.16 -16.50
CA VAL A 94 4.35 -11.84 -15.83
C VAL A 94 3.67 -10.64 -16.46
N SER A 95 4.43 -9.60 -16.83
CA SER A 95 3.91 -8.37 -17.46
C SER A 95 3.24 -8.59 -18.80
N THR A 96 3.46 -9.75 -19.45
CA THR A 96 2.71 -10.14 -20.67
C THR A 96 1.24 -10.44 -20.41
N GLY A 97 0.81 -10.64 -19.15
CA GLY A 97 -0.57 -10.98 -18.78
C GLY A 97 -0.99 -12.43 -19.08
N THR A 98 -0.06 -13.30 -19.52
CA THR A 98 -0.40 -14.67 -19.99
C THR A 98 -0.04 -15.79 -19.02
N THR A 99 0.52 -15.47 -17.85
CA THR A 99 1.14 -16.45 -16.93
C THR A 99 0.19 -16.98 -15.84
N ASN A 100 -1.02 -16.48 -15.71
CA ASN A 100 -1.92 -16.63 -14.57
C ASN A 100 -1.36 -16.05 -13.24
N HIS A 101 -0.17 -15.49 -13.21
CA HIS A 101 0.29 -14.74 -12.05
C HIS A 101 -0.54 -13.47 -11.87
N ALA A 102 -0.78 -13.10 -10.60
CA ALA A 102 -1.13 -11.75 -10.21
C ALA A 102 0.09 -11.10 -9.53
N GLU A 103 0.32 -9.81 -9.80
CA GLU A 103 1.19 -8.99 -8.97
C GLU A 103 0.64 -8.98 -7.55
N SER A 104 1.40 -9.50 -6.62
CA SER A 104 0.92 -9.83 -5.29
C SER A 104 1.84 -9.29 -4.22
N VAL A 105 1.30 -9.07 -3.03
CA VAL A 105 2.10 -8.74 -1.85
C VAL A 105 1.86 -9.81 -0.80
N LYS A 106 2.97 -10.44 -0.36
CA LYS A 106 2.97 -11.32 0.81
C LYS A 106 3.12 -10.46 2.06
N ILE A 107 2.14 -10.54 2.94
CA ILE A 107 2.06 -9.81 4.20
C ILE A 107 2.25 -10.80 5.33
N VAL A 108 3.28 -10.58 6.16
CA VAL A 108 3.47 -11.26 7.44
C VAL A 108 3.06 -10.29 8.53
N PHE A 109 2.19 -10.71 9.43
CA PHE A 109 1.66 -9.85 10.49
C PHE A 109 1.63 -10.55 11.84
N ASP A 110 1.59 -9.75 12.91
CA ASP A 110 1.44 -10.21 14.29
C ASP A 110 -0.05 -10.21 14.66
N PRO A 111 -0.69 -11.39 14.80
CA PRO A 111 -2.11 -11.47 15.10
C PRO A 111 -2.49 -10.94 16.49
N SER A 112 -1.51 -10.68 17.36
CA SER A 112 -1.76 -10.00 18.65
C SER A 112 -1.89 -8.47 18.52
N LYS A 113 -1.54 -7.90 17.35
CA LYS A 113 -1.56 -6.46 17.08
C LYS A 113 -2.58 -6.04 16.05
N ILE A 114 -2.85 -6.90 15.07
CA ILE A 114 -3.80 -6.64 14.00
C ILE A 114 -4.48 -7.94 13.58
N THR A 115 -5.80 -7.89 13.37
CA THR A 115 -6.56 -9.04 12.90
C THR A 115 -6.49 -9.16 11.37
N TYR A 116 -6.78 -10.35 10.85
CA TYR A 116 -6.88 -10.56 9.41
C TYR A 116 -7.99 -9.69 8.77
N GLY A 117 -9.14 -9.57 9.43
CA GLY A 117 -10.22 -8.71 8.95
C GLY A 117 -9.84 -7.23 8.92
N GLN A 118 -9.03 -6.75 9.87
CA GLN A 118 -8.51 -5.38 9.80
C GLN A 118 -7.56 -5.17 8.61
N LEU A 119 -6.73 -6.17 8.26
CA LEU A 119 -5.92 -6.11 7.03
C LEU A 119 -6.79 -6.04 5.79
N LEU A 120 -7.88 -6.83 5.72
CA LEU A 120 -8.85 -6.76 4.62
C LEU A 120 -9.58 -5.42 4.59
N GLN A 121 -9.92 -4.84 5.74
CA GLN A 121 -10.53 -3.51 5.80
C GLN A 121 -9.61 -2.45 5.18
N VAL A 122 -8.32 -2.48 5.49
CA VAL A 122 -7.31 -1.60 4.87
C VAL A 122 -7.21 -1.88 3.36
N PHE A 123 -7.14 -3.14 2.96
CA PHE A 123 -7.04 -3.56 1.56
C PHE A 123 -8.16 -2.99 0.69
N PHE A 124 -9.42 -3.20 1.11
CA PHE A 124 -10.59 -2.71 0.38
C PHE A 124 -10.82 -1.20 0.51
N SER A 125 -10.34 -0.56 1.58
CA SER A 125 -10.56 0.87 1.79
C SER A 125 -9.57 1.77 1.04
N VAL A 126 -8.30 1.34 0.90
CA VAL A 126 -7.25 2.24 0.45
C VAL A 126 -6.31 1.66 -0.61
N ALA A 127 -6.19 0.34 -0.72
CA ALA A 127 -5.15 -0.25 -1.55
C ALA A 127 -5.52 -0.33 -3.03
N HIS A 128 -6.81 -0.52 -3.36
CA HIS A 128 -7.28 -0.70 -4.74
C HIS A 128 -8.78 -0.47 -4.87
N ASP A 129 -9.29 -0.42 -6.11
CA ASP A 129 -10.71 -0.54 -6.43
C ASP A 129 -11.07 -2.03 -6.69
N PRO A 130 -11.86 -2.68 -5.80
CA PRO A 130 -12.17 -4.10 -5.95
C PRO A 130 -13.21 -4.39 -7.03
N THR A 131 -13.73 -3.38 -7.73
CA THR A 131 -14.73 -3.54 -8.79
C THR A 131 -14.12 -3.60 -10.20
N GLU A 132 -12.81 -3.35 -10.31
CA GLU A 132 -12.08 -3.35 -11.57
C GLU A 132 -11.62 -4.77 -11.93
N LEU A 133 -12.13 -5.30 -13.05
CA LEU A 133 -11.82 -6.65 -13.52
C LEU A 133 -10.61 -6.64 -14.45
N ASN A 134 -9.53 -7.34 -14.05
CA ASN A 134 -8.29 -7.46 -14.83
C ASN A 134 -7.63 -6.13 -15.20
N HIS A 135 -7.84 -5.11 -14.42
CA HIS A 135 -7.14 -3.83 -14.51
C HIS A 135 -7.16 -3.15 -13.14
N GLN A 136 -6.36 -2.10 -12.97
CA GLN A 136 -6.42 -1.23 -11.81
C GLN A 136 -5.91 0.15 -12.18
N GLY A 137 -6.85 1.12 -12.26
CA GLY A 137 -6.51 2.47 -12.74
C GLY A 137 -5.89 2.42 -14.13
N PRO A 138 -4.62 2.89 -14.32
CA PRO A 138 -3.98 2.90 -15.63
C PRO A 138 -3.42 1.53 -16.06
N ASP A 139 -3.35 0.56 -15.14
CA ASP A 139 -2.69 -0.72 -15.40
C ASP A 139 -3.71 -1.74 -15.93
N GLU A 140 -3.49 -2.24 -17.14
CA GLU A 140 -4.34 -3.22 -17.80
C GLU A 140 -3.68 -4.60 -17.88
N GLY A 141 -4.46 -5.64 -17.62
CA GLY A 141 -4.04 -7.02 -17.73
C GLY A 141 -4.40 -7.88 -16.53
N THR A 142 -4.43 -9.21 -16.74
CA THR A 142 -4.81 -10.19 -15.72
C THR A 142 -3.88 -10.20 -14.51
N GLN A 143 -2.63 -9.74 -14.69
CA GLN A 143 -1.65 -9.61 -13.61
C GLN A 143 -2.03 -8.54 -12.58
N TYR A 144 -2.91 -7.60 -12.92
CA TYR A 144 -3.38 -6.54 -12.01
C TYR A 144 -4.76 -6.82 -11.38
N ARG A 145 -5.29 -8.04 -11.57
CA ARG A 145 -6.58 -8.42 -11.00
C ARG A 145 -6.58 -8.46 -9.48
N SER A 146 -7.75 -8.25 -8.89
CA SER A 146 -7.95 -8.34 -7.44
C SER A 146 -8.09 -9.78 -6.97
N VAL A 147 -7.22 -10.23 -6.06
CA VAL A 147 -7.21 -11.60 -5.51
C VAL A 147 -6.79 -11.60 -4.04
N ILE A 148 -7.45 -12.43 -3.26
CA ILE A 148 -7.03 -12.86 -1.93
C ILE A 148 -6.64 -14.33 -2.01
N PHE A 149 -5.37 -14.64 -1.71
CA PHE A 149 -4.86 -16.01 -1.63
C PHE A 149 -4.87 -16.44 -0.16
N TYR A 150 -5.92 -17.14 0.27
CA TYR A 150 -6.09 -17.54 1.65
C TYR A 150 -5.17 -18.72 2.04
N THR A 151 -4.67 -18.70 3.26
CA THR A 151 -3.78 -19.73 3.82
C THR A 151 -4.48 -20.68 4.79
N SER A 152 -5.71 -20.37 5.17
CA SER A 152 -6.56 -21.20 6.05
C SER A 152 -8.04 -21.04 5.70
N ASP A 153 -8.86 -22.02 6.14
CA ASP A 153 -10.32 -21.94 5.96
C ASP A 153 -10.94 -20.77 6.73
N GLU A 154 -10.33 -20.37 7.84
CA GLU A 154 -10.75 -19.19 8.60
C GLU A 154 -10.53 -17.90 7.78
N GLN A 155 -9.34 -17.73 7.18
CA GLN A 155 -9.08 -16.61 6.28
C GLN A 155 -10.08 -16.58 5.10
N LYS A 156 -10.34 -17.76 4.51
CA LYS A 156 -11.35 -17.87 3.44
C LYS A 156 -12.70 -17.37 3.90
N LYS A 157 -13.18 -17.88 5.04
CA LYS A 157 -14.49 -17.50 5.58
C LYS A 157 -14.57 -16.00 5.85
N ILE A 158 -13.59 -15.41 6.50
CA ILE A 158 -13.57 -13.96 6.81
C ILE A 158 -13.58 -13.14 5.51
N ALA A 159 -12.80 -13.54 4.50
CA ALA A 159 -12.75 -12.84 3.21
C ALA A 159 -14.10 -12.92 2.47
N ASP A 160 -14.69 -14.10 2.37
CA ASP A 160 -15.99 -14.31 1.71
C ASP A 160 -17.11 -13.53 2.41
N ASP A 161 -17.18 -13.61 3.75
CA ASP A 161 -18.18 -12.92 4.55
C ASP A 161 -18.02 -11.39 4.43
N TYR A 162 -16.78 -10.90 4.42
CA TYR A 162 -16.54 -9.46 4.31
C TYR A 162 -16.89 -8.92 2.92
N ILE A 163 -16.55 -9.62 1.85
CA ILE A 163 -16.97 -9.27 0.48
C ILE A 163 -18.49 -9.24 0.39
N ALA A 164 -19.17 -10.26 0.91
CA ALA A 164 -20.64 -10.32 0.93
C ALA A 164 -21.24 -9.14 1.72
N GLN A 165 -20.67 -8.78 2.86
CA GLN A 165 -21.08 -7.64 3.68
C GLN A 165 -20.95 -6.32 2.88
N LEU A 166 -19.83 -6.10 2.20
CA LEU A 166 -19.59 -4.88 1.42
C LEU A 166 -20.53 -4.78 0.22
N ASP A 167 -20.76 -5.89 -0.50
CA ASP A 167 -21.70 -5.97 -1.61
C ASP A 167 -23.15 -5.70 -1.15
N GLN A 168 -23.58 -6.29 -0.03
CA GLN A 168 -24.91 -6.05 0.55
C GLN A 168 -25.10 -4.59 1.00
N ALA A 169 -24.06 -4.00 1.57
CA ALA A 169 -24.08 -2.60 1.98
C ALA A 169 -23.97 -1.63 0.80
N LYS A 170 -23.72 -2.12 -0.42
CA LYS A 170 -23.56 -1.33 -1.65
C LYS A 170 -22.55 -0.19 -1.47
N VAL A 171 -21.41 -0.48 -0.84
CA VAL A 171 -20.38 0.52 -0.55
C VAL A 171 -19.61 0.93 -1.81
N PHE A 172 -19.63 0.08 -2.83
CA PHE A 172 -19.09 0.35 -4.17
C PHE A 172 -20.21 0.49 -5.20
N PRO A 173 -20.00 1.22 -6.31
CA PRO A 173 -21.00 1.39 -7.37
C PRO A 173 -21.25 0.10 -8.16
N HIS A 174 -20.27 -0.81 -8.17
CA HIS A 174 -20.33 -2.09 -8.88
C HIS A 174 -20.03 -3.24 -7.92
N LYS A 175 -20.36 -4.46 -8.35
CA LYS A 175 -20.05 -5.67 -7.60
C LYS A 175 -18.55 -5.85 -7.44
N ILE A 176 -18.13 -6.33 -6.26
CA ILE A 176 -16.74 -6.71 -5.99
C ILE A 176 -16.38 -7.93 -6.86
N VAL A 177 -15.27 -7.84 -7.59
CA VAL A 177 -14.74 -8.90 -8.46
C VAL A 177 -13.51 -9.59 -7.89
N THR A 178 -13.15 -9.28 -6.65
CA THR A 178 -12.04 -9.90 -5.93
C THR A 178 -12.21 -11.41 -5.84
N GLN A 179 -11.23 -12.15 -6.33
CA GLN A 179 -11.21 -13.61 -6.25
C GLN A 179 -10.69 -14.05 -4.87
N VAL A 180 -11.35 -15.06 -4.26
CA VAL A 180 -10.86 -15.68 -3.02
C VAL A 180 -10.46 -17.12 -3.36
N VAL A 181 -9.14 -17.39 -3.42
CA VAL A 181 -8.60 -18.65 -3.90
C VAL A 181 -7.55 -19.21 -2.93
N PRO A 182 -7.33 -20.54 -2.91
CA PRO A 182 -6.33 -21.13 -2.02
C PRO A 182 -4.92 -20.68 -2.40
N PHE A 183 -4.14 -20.33 -1.40
CA PHE A 183 -2.71 -20.04 -1.56
C PHE A 183 -1.97 -21.33 -1.94
N LYS A 184 -1.16 -21.29 -3.00
CA LYS A 184 -0.32 -22.40 -3.43
C LYS A 184 1.16 -22.09 -3.31
N ALA A 185 1.57 -20.93 -3.84
CA ALA A 185 2.95 -20.51 -3.85
C ALA A 185 3.04 -18.99 -4.02
N PHE A 186 4.13 -18.41 -3.51
CA PHE A 186 4.51 -17.03 -3.71
C PHE A 186 5.97 -16.99 -4.17
N TYR A 187 6.21 -16.22 -5.20
CA TYR A 187 7.53 -15.99 -5.75
C TYR A 187 7.89 -14.52 -5.56
N PRO A 188 8.90 -14.20 -4.71
CA PRO A 188 9.32 -12.82 -4.53
C PRO A 188 9.72 -12.20 -5.86
N ALA A 189 9.27 -10.98 -6.10
CA ALA A 189 9.72 -10.19 -7.25
C ALA A 189 11.18 -9.76 -7.05
N GLU A 190 11.80 -9.40 -8.14
CA GLU A 190 13.20 -8.98 -8.23
C GLU A 190 13.51 -7.85 -7.26
N GLY A 191 14.75 -7.76 -6.79
CA GLY A 191 15.17 -6.83 -5.75
C GLY A 191 14.91 -5.35 -6.08
N TYR A 192 14.91 -5.00 -7.36
CA TYR A 192 14.62 -3.63 -7.80
C TYR A 192 13.13 -3.24 -7.66
N HIS A 193 12.22 -4.21 -7.51
CA HIS A 193 10.81 -3.94 -7.21
C HIS A 193 10.53 -3.73 -5.73
N GLN A 194 11.38 -4.26 -4.84
CA GLN A 194 11.13 -4.14 -3.41
C GLN A 194 11.31 -2.71 -2.93
N ASN A 195 10.35 -2.23 -2.11
CA ASN A 195 10.34 -0.86 -1.56
C ASN A 195 10.41 0.24 -2.66
N TYR A 196 9.84 -0.05 -3.84
CA TYR A 196 9.99 0.85 -5.00
C TYR A 196 9.39 2.23 -4.72
N ALA A 197 8.18 2.30 -4.17
CA ALA A 197 7.53 3.57 -3.85
C ALA A 197 8.35 4.43 -2.87
N ALA A 198 8.94 3.82 -1.83
CA ALA A 198 9.77 4.52 -0.87
C ALA A 198 11.10 5.03 -1.47
N ARG A 199 11.67 4.29 -2.45
CA ARG A 199 12.92 4.65 -3.10
C ARG A 199 12.77 5.63 -4.26
N HIS A 200 11.56 5.74 -4.81
CA HIS A 200 11.26 6.55 -6.00
C HIS A 200 10.02 7.44 -5.80
N PRO A 201 9.95 8.25 -4.71
CA PRO A 201 8.75 9.04 -4.41
C PRO A 201 8.45 10.11 -5.49
N ASP A 202 9.48 10.55 -6.22
CA ASP A 202 9.34 11.54 -7.29
C ASP A 202 8.97 10.93 -8.66
N ASN A 203 8.87 9.59 -8.75
CA ASN A 203 8.38 8.95 -9.97
C ASN A 203 6.91 9.37 -10.19
N PRO A 204 6.53 9.91 -11.38
CA PRO A 204 5.18 10.41 -11.63
C PRO A 204 4.08 9.39 -11.36
N TYR A 205 4.29 8.11 -11.69
CA TYR A 205 3.35 7.04 -11.40
C TYR A 205 3.16 6.87 -9.88
N ILE A 206 4.26 6.76 -9.13
CA ILE A 206 4.24 6.62 -7.67
C ILE A 206 3.56 7.82 -7.01
N ALA A 207 3.95 9.03 -7.40
CA ALA A 207 3.38 10.26 -6.85
C ALA A 207 1.88 10.38 -7.08
N HIS A 208 1.39 9.92 -8.24
CA HIS A 208 -0.02 10.07 -8.63
C HIS A 208 -0.91 8.91 -8.16
N TYR A 209 -0.42 7.65 -8.23
CA TYR A 209 -1.26 6.48 -7.98
C TYR A 209 -0.99 5.80 -6.63
N ASP A 210 0.25 5.81 -6.11
CA ASP A 210 0.59 5.01 -4.94
C ASP A 210 0.70 5.81 -3.64
N LEU A 211 1.37 6.97 -3.63
CA LEU A 211 1.47 7.79 -2.43
C LEU A 211 0.12 8.26 -1.88
N PRO A 212 -0.91 8.56 -2.69
CA PRO A 212 -2.24 8.87 -2.17
C PRO A 212 -2.86 7.72 -1.37
N LYS A 213 -2.58 6.45 -1.71
CA LYS A 213 -3.06 5.28 -0.95
C LYS A 213 -2.50 5.28 0.48
N VAL A 214 -1.20 5.61 0.63
CA VAL A 214 -0.55 5.72 1.95
C VAL A 214 -1.11 6.92 2.73
N ALA A 215 -1.34 8.05 2.07
CA ALA A 215 -1.98 9.22 2.69
C ALA A 215 -3.41 8.91 3.16
N ASN A 216 -4.18 8.17 2.36
CA ASN A 216 -5.52 7.70 2.72
C ASN A 216 -5.47 6.74 3.93
N LEU A 217 -4.49 5.83 3.99
CA LEU A 217 -4.29 4.97 5.16
C LEU A 217 -4.10 5.81 6.43
N GLN A 218 -3.21 6.80 6.37
CA GLN A 218 -2.93 7.68 7.51
C GLN A 218 -4.17 8.47 7.95
N GLN A 219 -4.94 8.97 7.00
CA GLN A 219 -6.15 9.76 7.27
C GLN A 219 -7.29 8.92 7.82
N MET A 220 -7.56 7.75 7.22
CA MET A 220 -8.71 6.92 7.56
C MET A 220 -8.47 6.00 8.74
N PHE A 221 -7.23 5.56 8.93
CA PHE A 221 -6.83 4.57 9.93
C PHE A 221 -5.63 5.06 10.77
N PRO A 222 -5.68 6.27 11.38
CA PRO A 222 -4.54 6.82 12.10
C PRO A 222 -4.03 5.89 13.22
N GLN A 223 -4.93 5.07 13.81
CA GLN A 223 -4.59 4.10 14.86
C GLN A 223 -3.83 2.87 14.32
N LEU A 224 -3.96 2.58 13.02
CA LEU A 224 -3.25 1.49 12.36
C LEU A 224 -2.01 1.98 11.61
N TYR A 225 -1.86 3.28 11.41
CA TYR A 225 -0.73 3.84 10.69
C TYR A 225 0.55 3.84 11.54
N LYS A 226 1.67 3.48 10.94
CA LYS A 226 3.02 3.67 11.48
C LYS A 226 3.92 4.37 10.47
N ASN A 227 4.82 5.23 10.95
CA ASN A 227 5.93 5.72 10.14
C ASN A 227 6.93 4.57 9.87
N GLN A 228 7.57 4.60 8.73
CA GLN A 228 8.71 3.71 8.43
C GLN A 228 10.00 4.28 9.00
#